data_2de7d7b7015f6b4a17a86b854718da20
#
_entry.id   2de7d7b7015f6b4a17a86b854718da20
#
_cell.length_a   1.000
_cell.length_b   1.000
_cell.length_c   1.000
_cell.angle_alpha   90.00
_cell.angle_beta   90.00
_cell.angle_gamma   90.00
#
_symmetry.space_group_name_H-M   'P 1'
#
loop_
_entity.id
_entity.type
_entity.pdbx_description
1 polymer ?
#
loop_
_entity_poly.entity_id
_entity_poly.type
_entity_poly.pdbx_seq_one_letter_code
_entity_poly.pdbx_strand_id
1 'polypeptide(L)'
;MATIKDVARIAGVSVSTVSHVVNGTRYVSPEKVRKVEDAIRQLDELPNFIAKRSALKSKLSESRYVLILLSKKRSLFQNQVKEKLEEIVEQKGYIAISLAYDLDEDRLAAIRALAGTLDLAGMVAFPDREGVLSGAFFKGLRFPVVLIGNPVDRFVADTLLPDTFEGSYRAVRHLIK
;
A
#
# COMPACT_ATOMS: atom_id res chain seq x y z
N MET A 1 26.60 -5.40 11.02
CA MET A 1 25.73 -4.71 10.02
C MET A 1 25.58 -5.62 8.81
N ALA A 2 24.34 -6.10 8.55
CA ALA A 2 24.09 -6.95 7.38
C ALA A 2 24.24 -6.14 6.09
N THR A 3 25.08 -6.58 5.20
CA THR A 3 25.43 -5.89 3.96
C THR A 3 24.92 -6.70 2.76
N ILE A 4 24.90 -6.08 1.58
CA ILE A 4 24.60 -6.81 0.32
C ILE A 4 25.52 -8.03 0.13
N LYS A 5 26.72 -8.02 0.71
CA LYS A 5 27.65 -9.15 0.69
C LYS A 5 27.16 -10.30 1.59
N ASP A 6 26.51 -9.99 2.70
CA ASP A 6 25.96 -11.00 3.60
C ASP A 6 24.72 -11.67 2.98
N VAL A 7 23.85 -10.90 2.31
CA VAL A 7 22.74 -11.44 1.51
C VAL A 7 23.27 -12.36 0.41
N ALA A 8 24.29 -11.93 -0.33
CA ALA A 8 24.89 -12.73 -1.39
C ALA A 8 25.46 -14.06 -0.87
N ARG A 9 26.12 -14.02 0.29
CA ARG A 9 26.68 -15.20 0.96
C ARG A 9 25.60 -16.20 1.39
N ILE A 10 24.51 -15.71 2.03
CA ILE A 10 23.40 -16.57 2.49
C ILE A 10 22.60 -17.12 1.32
N ALA A 11 22.31 -16.30 0.31
CA ALA A 11 21.60 -16.71 -0.89
C ALA A 11 22.42 -17.59 -1.84
N GLY A 12 23.75 -17.73 -1.62
CA GLY A 12 24.63 -18.48 -2.51
C GLY A 12 24.72 -17.91 -3.92
N VAL A 13 24.63 -16.57 -4.06
CA VAL A 13 24.69 -15.87 -5.35
C VAL A 13 25.72 -14.74 -5.32
N SER A 14 26.07 -14.19 -6.50
CA SER A 14 26.97 -13.06 -6.57
C SER A 14 26.34 -11.77 -6.04
N VAL A 15 27.15 -10.83 -5.56
CA VAL A 15 26.70 -9.48 -5.12
C VAL A 15 25.98 -8.75 -6.26
N SER A 16 26.42 -8.91 -7.50
CA SER A 16 25.76 -8.35 -8.68
C SER A 16 24.37 -8.96 -8.90
N THR A 17 24.21 -10.27 -8.65
CA THR A 17 22.89 -10.93 -8.73
C THR A 17 21.94 -10.36 -7.67
N VAL A 18 22.39 -10.19 -6.42
CA VAL A 18 21.59 -9.54 -5.37
C VAL A 18 21.20 -8.12 -5.78
N SER A 19 22.16 -7.35 -6.32
CA SER A 19 21.88 -6.00 -6.79
C SER A 19 20.84 -5.97 -7.91
N HIS A 20 20.90 -6.89 -8.86
CA HIS A 20 19.91 -6.99 -9.93
C HIS A 20 18.51 -7.37 -9.43
N VAL A 21 18.42 -8.29 -8.47
CA VAL A 21 17.14 -8.67 -7.83
C VAL A 21 16.54 -7.51 -7.06
N VAL A 22 17.36 -6.82 -6.25
CA VAL A 22 16.90 -5.72 -5.39
C VAL A 22 16.49 -4.48 -6.21
N ASN A 23 17.20 -4.19 -7.29
CA ASN A 23 16.97 -2.98 -8.10
C ASN A 23 16.13 -3.25 -9.36
N GLY A 24 15.81 -4.51 -9.68
CA GLY A 24 15.02 -4.86 -10.86
C GLY A 24 15.70 -4.51 -12.21
N THR A 25 17.03 -4.37 -12.21
CA THR A 25 17.78 -3.81 -13.36
C THR A 25 18.08 -4.82 -14.46
N ARG A 26 17.93 -6.13 -14.20
CA ARG A 26 18.18 -7.20 -15.18
C ARG A 26 17.35 -8.43 -14.82
N TYR A 27 17.03 -9.24 -15.82
CA TYR A 27 16.39 -10.54 -15.60
C TYR A 27 17.28 -11.45 -14.73
N VAL A 28 16.68 -11.99 -13.66
CA VAL A 28 17.27 -13.02 -12.80
C VAL A 28 16.29 -14.18 -12.73
N SER A 29 16.78 -15.42 -12.82
CA SER A 29 15.91 -16.59 -12.78
C SER A 29 15.07 -16.62 -11.49
N PRO A 30 13.80 -17.10 -11.55
CA PRO A 30 12.89 -17.14 -10.39
C PRO A 30 13.47 -17.87 -9.17
N GLU A 31 14.27 -18.89 -9.39
CA GLU A 31 14.94 -19.64 -8.33
C GLU A 31 15.95 -18.77 -7.56
N LYS A 32 16.77 -17.97 -8.29
CA LYS A 32 17.73 -17.07 -7.66
C LYS A 32 17.03 -15.90 -6.97
N VAL A 33 15.92 -15.41 -7.53
CA VAL A 33 15.08 -14.37 -6.90
C VAL A 33 14.59 -14.88 -5.54
N ARG A 34 14.01 -16.10 -5.47
CA ARG A 34 13.55 -16.69 -4.20
C ARG A 34 14.69 -16.83 -3.18
N LYS A 35 15.85 -17.35 -3.59
CA LYS A 35 17.00 -17.48 -2.69
C LYS A 35 17.45 -16.14 -2.10
N VAL A 36 17.42 -15.08 -2.90
CA VAL A 36 17.76 -13.73 -2.44
C VAL A 36 16.69 -13.18 -1.49
N GLU A 37 15.41 -13.36 -1.80
CA GLU A 37 14.30 -12.94 -0.94
C GLU A 37 14.30 -13.66 0.41
N ASP A 38 14.56 -14.97 0.42
CA ASP A 38 14.64 -15.76 1.65
C ASP A 38 15.87 -15.38 2.49
N ALA A 39 17.02 -15.11 1.85
CA ALA A 39 18.20 -14.60 2.53
C ALA A 39 17.97 -13.20 3.13
N ILE A 40 17.23 -12.35 2.44
CA ILE A 40 16.82 -11.03 2.94
C ILE A 40 15.91 -11.21 4.16
N ARG A 41 14.93 -12.11 4.13
CA ARG A 41 14.05 -12.37 5.28
C ARG A 41 14.81 -12.88 6.49
N GLN A 42 15.76 -13.78 6.31
CA GLN A 42 16.61 -14.28 7.41
C GLN A 42 17.49 -13.19 8.05
N LEU A 43 17.83 -12.16 7.28
CA LEU A 43 18.61 -11.02 7.75
C LEU A 43 17.75 -9.85 8.25
N ASP A 44 16.44 -9.86 7.99
CA ASP A 44 15.47 -8.83 8.40
C ASP A 44 15.24 -8.78 9.92
N GLU A 45 15.67 -9.82 10.64
CA GLU A 45 15.77 -9.79 12.11
C GLU A 45 16.92 -8.89 12.62
N LEU A 46 17.69 -8.21 11.74
CA LEU A 46 18.82 -7.36 12.08
C LEU A 46 18.64 -5.88 11.66
N PRO A 47 19.10 -4.90 12.48
CA PRO A 47 18.68 -3.48 12.45
C PRO A 47 18.99 -2.65 11.20
N ASN A 48 19.64 -3.18 10.17
CA ASN A 48 20.13 -2.41 9.01
C ASN A 48 19.19 -2.34 7.80
N PHE A 49 18.09 -3.08 7.83
CA PHE A 49 17.02 -2.90 6.84
C PHE A 49 16.32 -1.54 7.02
N ILE A 50 16.43 -0.97 8.22
CA ILE A 50 15.90 0.37 8.54
C ILE A 50 16.59 1.46 7.68
N ALA A 51 17.90 1.33 7.37
CA ALA A 51 18.61 2.31 6.56
C ALA A 51 18.22 2.25 5.07
N LYS A 52 17.94 1.04 4.52
CA LYS A 52 17.42 0.92 3.14
C LYS A 52 15.93 1.27 3.05
N ARG A 53 15.17 0.99 4.09
CA ARG A 53 13.81 1.52 4.24
C ARG A 53 13.83 3.06 4.30
N SER A 54 14.86 3.64 4.90
CA SER A 54 15.07 5.09 4.95
C SER A 54 15.45 5.65 3.57
N ALA A 55 16.28 4.96 2.77
CA ALA A 55 16.61 5.35 1.39
C ALA A 55 15.45 5.09 0.41
N LEU A 56 14.65 4.03 0.61
CA LEU A 56 13.36 3.84 -0.06
C LEU A 56 12.36 4.93 0.38
N LYS A 57 12.37 5.29 1.65
CA LYS A 57 11.53 6.35 2.21
C LYS A 57 11.93 7.73 1.67
N SER A 58 13.22 7.99 1.38
CA SER A 58 13.64 9.22 0.71
C SER A 58 13.21 9.24 -0.77
N LYS A 59 13.27 8.11 -1.50
CA LYS A 59 12.71 8.00 -2.85
C LYS A 59 11.18 8.14 -2.85
N LEU A 60 10.48 7.56 -1.89
CA LEU A 60 9.04 7.74 -1.71
C LEU A 60 8.67 9.18 -1.32
N SER A 61 9.61 9.93 -0.71
CA SER A 61 9.39 11.37 -0.41
C SER A 61 9.51 12.27 -1.65
N GLU A 62 10.05 11.77 -2.75
CA GLU A 62 10.09 12.46 -4.04
C GLU A 62 8.83 12.19 -4.88
N SER A 63 8.08 11.15 -4.56
CA SER A 63 6.83 10.81 -5.25
C SER A 63 5.76 11.84 -4.93
N ARG A 64 5.17 12.41 -5.97
CA ARG A 64 4.18 13.51 -5.85
C ARG A 64 2.73 13.06 -5.90
N TYR A 65 2.46 11.77 -6.06
CA TYR A 65 1.10 11.28 -6.29
C TYR A 65 0.58 10.47 -5.11
N VAL A 66 -0.65 10.75 -4.69
CA VAL A 66 -1.42 9.94 -3.74
C VAL A 66 -2.65 9.41 -4.47
N LEU A 67 -2.80 8.09 -4.51
CA LEU A 67 -3.97 7.46 -5.13
C LEU A 67 -5.10 7.34 -4.11
N ILE A 68 -6.27 7.86 -4.44
CA ILE A 68 -7.50 7.72 -3.66
C ILE A 68 -8.43 6.80 -4.43
N LEU A 69 -8.72 5.63 -3.86
CA LEU A 69 -9.50 4.57 -4.50
C LEU A 69 -10.85 4.38 -3.82
N LEU A 70 -11.94 4.62 -4.56
CA LEU A 70 -13.31 4.58 -4.05
C LEU A 70 -14.18 3.64 -4.89
N SER A 71 -15.24 3.09 -4.29
CA SER A 71 -16.27 2.41 -5.05
C SER A 71 -17.06 3.39 -5.93
N LYS A 72 -17.51 2.95 -7.10
CA LYS A 72 -18.46 3.72 -7.91
C LYS A 72 -19.80 3.93 -7.16
N LYS A 73 -20.19 2.99 -6.31
CA LYS A 73 -21.38 3.05 -5.44
C LYS A 73 -21.13 3.79 -4.13
N ARG A 74 -20.29 4.82 -4.15
CA ARG A 74 -19.91 5.55 -2.95
C ARG A 74 -21.05 6.36 -2.35
N SER A 75 -21.04 6.47 -1.02
CA SER A 75 -21.98 7.28 -0.26
C SER A 75 -21.64 8.77 -0.30
N LEU A 76 -22.60 9.62 0.11
CA LEU A 76 -22.33 11.06 0.30
C LEU A 76 -21.18 11.30 1.27
N PHE A 77 -21.12 10.54 2.37
CA PHE A 77 -20.00 10.59 3.33
C PHE A 77 -18.64 10.35 2.67
N GLN A 78 -18.53 9.30 1.85
CA GLN A 78 -17.28 8.99 1.14
C GLN A 78 -16.88 10.11 0.17
N ASN A 79 -17.85 10.78 -0.47
CA ASN A 79 -17.56 11.93 -1.32
C ASN A 79 -16.99 13.11 -0.51
N GLN A 80 -17.58 13.43 0.64
CA GLN A 80 -17.10 14.50 1.52
C GLN A 80 -15.70 14.21 2.06
N VAL A 81 -15.45 12.97 2.48
CA VAL A 81 -14.11 12.56 2.95
C VAL A 81 -13.09 12.64 1.80
N LYS A 82 -13.47 12.21 0.60
CA LYS A 82 -12.62 12.30 -0.60
C LYS A 82 -12.22 13.76 -0.88
N GLU A 83 -13.19 14.67 -0.95
CA GLU A 83 -12.93 16.09 -1.21
C GLU A 83 -11.96 16.67 -0.18
N LYS A 84 -12.16 16.34 1.09
CA LYS A 84 -11.26 16.82 2.15
C LYS A 84 -9.87 16.18 2.09
N LEU A 85 -9.78 14.93 1.68
CA LEU A 85 -8.49 14.26 1.45
C LEU A 85 -7.73 14.89 0.29
N GLU A 86 -8.40 15.18 -0.83
CA GLU A 86 -7.79 15.86 -1.98
C GLU A 86 -7.22 17.23 -1.55
N GLU A 87 -8.00 18.03 -0.84
CA GLU A 87 -7.55 19.31 -0.31
C GLU A 87 -6.29 19.18 0.58
N ILE A 88 -6.30 18.24 1.53
CA ILE A 88 -5.17 18.03 2.44
C ILE A 88 -3.93 17.52 1.69
N VAL A 89 -4.10 16.62 0.75
CA VAL A 89 -3.03 16.05 -0.09
C VAL A 89 -2.36 17.17 -0.88
N GLU A 90 -3.15 18.06 -1.50
CA GLU A 90 -2.66 19.20 -2.27
C GLU A 90 -1.96 20.23 -1.38
N GLN A 91 -2.52 20.55 -0.21
CA GLN A 91 -1.88 21.44 0.78
C GLN A 91 -0.51 20.92 1.25
N LYS A 92 -0.30 19.60 1.21
CA LYS A 92 0.98 18.96 1.53
C LYS A 92 1.95 18.89 0.34
N GLY A 93 1.59 19.45 -0.81
CA GLY A 93 2.41 19.48 -2.01
C GLY A 93 2.36 18.20 -2.85
N TYR A 94 1.40 17.30 -2.58
CA TYR A 94 1.15 16.11 -3.38
C TYR A 94 0.04 16.35 -4.41
N ILE A 95 -0.03 15.49 -5.41
CA ILE A 95 -1.11 15.48 -6.39
C ILE A 95 -2.04 14.31 -6.07
N ALA A 96 -3.31 14.59 -5.80
CA ALA A 96 -4.31 13.57 -5.58
C ALA A 96 -4.80 12.98 -6.92
N ILE A 97 -4.82 11.66 -7.03
CA ILE A 97 -5.42 10.94 -8.17
C ILE A 97 -6.58 10.11 -7.62
N SER A 98 -7.80 10.50 -7.93
CA SER A 98 -8.99 9.78 -7.50
C SER A 98 -9.49 8.85 -8.59
N LEU A 99 -9.57 7.55 -8.30
CA LEU A 99 -10.10 6.53 -9.18
C LEU A 99 -11.30 5.82 -8.55
N ALA A 100 -12.28 5.51 -9.37
CA ALA A 100 -13.43 4.72 -8.95
C ALA A 100 -13.32 3.29 -9.45
N TYR A 101 -13.52 2.32 -8.57
CA TYR A 101 -13.59 0.89 -8.88
C TYR A 101 -15.04 0.36 -8.80
N ASP A 102 -15.26 -0.78 -9.39
CA ASP A 102 -16.50 -1.58 -9.35
C ASP A 102 -16.16 -3.07 -9.46
N LEU A 103 -17.17 -3.91 -9.71
CA LEU A 103 -17.02 -5.37 -9.87
C LEU A 103 -16.33 -5.78 -11.18
N ASP A 104 -16.00 -4.85 -12.06
CA ASP A 104 -15.33 -5.12 -13.33
C ASP A 104 -13.86 -5.50 -13.07
N GLU A 105 -13.53 -6.76 -13.31
CA GLU A 105 -12.19 -7.31 -13.10
C GLU A 105 -11.13 -6.67 -13.99
N ASP A 106 -11.46 -6.36 -15.24
CA ASP A 106 -10.55 -5.70 -16.18
C ASP A 106 -10.20 -4.30 -15.69
N ARG A 107 -11.21 -3.59 -15.17
CA ARG A 107 -11.01 -2.27 -14.56
C ARG A 107 -10.14 -2.34 -13.32
N LEU A 108 -10.36 -3.32 -12.44
CA LEU A 108 -9.52 -3.53 -11.26
C LEU A 108 -8.08 -3.88 -11.64
N ALA A 109 -7.89 -4.73 -12.65
CA ALA A 109 -6.58 -5.06 -13.18
C ALA A 109 -5.89 -3.83 -13.76
N ALA A 110 -6.61 -2.99 -14.52
CA ALA A 110 -6.09 -1.74 -15.06
C ALA A 110 -5.68 -0.74 -13.97
N ILE A 111 -6.51 -0.56 -12.93
CA ILE A 111 -6.20 0.30 -11.78
C ILE A 111 -4.94 -0.22 -11.06
N ARG A 112 -4.83 -1.53 -10.87
CA ARG A 112 -3.67 -2.14 -10.24
C ARG A 112 -2.40 -1.98 -11.07
N ALA A 113 -2.48 -2.17 -12.39
CA ALA A 113 -1.37 -1.96 -13.31
C ALA A 113 -0.91 -0.49 -13.27
N LEU A 114 -1.85 0.46 -13.29
CA LEU A 114 -1.57 1.88 -13.16
C LEU A 114 -0.86 2.20 -11.83
N ALA A 115 -1.36 1.66 -10.72
CA ALA A 115 -0.75 1.83 -9.40
C ALA A 115 0.68 1.25 -9.33
N GLY A 116 0.96 0.20 -10.11
CA GLY A 116 2.31 -0.39 -10.22
C GLY A 116 3.28 0.40 -11.10
N THR A 117 2.76 1.25 -12.00
CA THR A 117 3.58 2.06 -12.93
C THR A 117 3.84 3.47 -12.44
N LEU A 118 2.90 4.04 -11.66
CA LEU A 118 3.06 5.36 -11.07
C LEU A 118 3.99 5.32 -9.86
N ASP A 119 4.79 6.36 -9.72
CA ASP A 119 5.60 6.59 -8.52
C ASP A 119 4.72 7.21 -7.43
N LEU A 120 3.95 6.34 -6.73
CA LEU A 120 3.00 6.74 -5.70
C LEU A 120 3.69 6.92 -4.35
N ALA A 121 3.41 8.03 -3.67
CA ALA A 121 3.76 8.25 -2.27
C ALA A 121 2.91 7.36 -1.34
N GLY A 122 1.69 7.02 -1.76
CA GLY A 122 0.78 6.17 -1.00
C GLY A 122 -0.58 6.01 -1.65
N MET A 123 -1.41 5.18 -1.04
CA MET A 123 -2.80 4.95 -1.44
C MET A 123 -3.72 5.08 -0.23
N VAL A 124 -4.84 5.75 -0.42
CA VAL A 124 -5.99 5.72 0.49
C VAL A 124 -7.11 4.96 -0.23
N ALA A 125 -7.55 3.85 0.32
CA ALA A 125 -8.62 3.05 -0.27
C ALA A 125 -9.84 2.98 0.63
N PHE A 126 -11.02 3.00 0.02
CA PHE A 126 -12.32 2.83 0.67
C PHE A 126 -12.92 1.50 0.25
N PRO A 127 -12.55 0.38 0.92
CA PRO A 127 -13.11 -0.92 0.59
C PRO A 127 -14.63 -0.94 0.79
N ASP A 128 -15.33 -1.60 -0.10
CA ASP A 128 -16.75 -1.88 0.07
C ASP A 128 -16.98 -3.11 0.98
N ARG A 129 -18.23 -3.37 1.30
CA ARG A 129 -18.62 -4.55 2.07
C ARG A 129 -18.72 -5.82 1.23
N GLU A 130 -18.74 -5.68 -0.09
CA GLU A 130 -18.87 -6.79 -1.03
C GLU A 130 -17.51 -7.49 -1.27
N GLY A 131 -16.41 -6.91 -0.74
CA GLY A 131 -15.07 -7.50 -0.81
C GLY A 131 -14.42 -7.41 -2.19
N VAL A 132 -14.87 -6.47 -3.02
CA VAL A 132 -14.30 -6.23 -4.37
C VAL A 132 -12.81 -5.94 -4.29
N LEU A 133 -12.39 -5.10 -3.33
CA LEU A 133 -10.98 -4.90 -3.01
C LEU A 133 -10.52 -6.00 -2.04
N SER A 134 -10.03 -7.10 -2.58
CA SER A 134 -9.48 -8.21 -1.80
C SER A 134 -8.01 -8.00 -1.45
N GLY A 135 -7.47 -8.79 -0.51
CA GLY A 135 -6.05 -8.78 -0.18
C GLY A 135 -5.14 -9.06 -1.39
N ALA A 136 -5.64 -9.79 -2.40
CA ALA A 136 -4.92 -10.03 -3.64
C ALA A 136 -4.70 -8.77 -4.47
N PHE A 137 -5.63 -7.80 -4.43
CA PHE A 137 -5.48 -6.51 -5.09
C PHE A 137 -4.28 -5.74 -4.54
N PHE A 138 -4.07 -5.75 -3.23
CA PHE A 138 -3.00 -5.00 -2.57
C PHE A 138 -1.66 -5.73 -2.53
N LYS A 139 -1.64 -7.03 -2.83
CA LYS A 139 -0.43 -7.85 -2.75
C LYS A 139 0.66 -7.35 -3.69
N GLY A 140 1.85 -7.07 -3.15
CA GLY A 140 3.02 -6.65 -3.93
C GLY A 140 3.07 -5.15 -4.25
N LEU A 141 2.15 -4.34 -3.74
CA LEU A 141 2.29 -2.89 -3.77
C LEU A 141 3.49 -2.45 -2.91
N ARG A 142 4.23 -1.46 -3.39
CA ARG A 142 5.50 -1.02 -2.78
C ARG A 142 5.41 0.30 -2.02
N PHE A 143 4.23 0.82 -1.85
CA PHE A 143 3.92 2.06 -1.15
C PHE A 143 2.94 1.81 0.00
N PRO A 144 2.87 2.70 1.00
CA PRO A 144 1.94 2.57 2.12
C PRO A 144 0.48 2.66 1.66
N VAL A 145 -0.38 1.86 2.30
CA VAL A 145 -1.82 1.85 2.06
C VAL A 145 -2.55 2.14 3.37
N VAL A 146 -3.52 3.04 3.32
CA VAL A 146 -4.46 3.30 4.41
C VAL A 146 -5.86 2.92 3.95
N LEU A 147 -6.57 2.15 4.76
CA LEU A 147 -7.96 1.77 4.52
C LEU A 147 -8.91 2.66 5.33
N ILE A 148 -10.01 3.08 4.73
CA ILE A 148 -11.05 3.84 5.41
C ILE A 148 -12.39 3.12 5.28
N GLY A 149 -12.99 2.76 6.41
CA GLY A 149 -14.33 2.19 6.52
C GLY A 149 -14.33 0.70 6.76
N ASN A 150 -13.88 -0.15 5.85
CA ASN A 150 -13.89 -1.60 6.01
C ASN A 150 -12.46 -2.18 5.98
N PRO A 151 -12.14 -3.13 6.86
CA PRO A 151 -10.91 -3.90 6.74
C PRO A 151 -10.97 -4.80 5.49
N VAL A 152 -9.81 -5.22 5.03
CA VAL A 152 -9.66 -6.16 3.91
C VAL A 152 -9.08 -7.47 4.43
N ASP A 153 -9.73 -8.59 4.13
CA ASP A 153 -9.26 -9.91 4.54
C ASP A 153 -7.85 -10.21 4.01
N ARG A 154 -7.02 -10.79 4.88
CA ARG A 154 -5.65 -11.20 4.56
C ARG A 154 -4.75 -10.07 4.03
N PHE A 155 -5.08 -8.83 4.40
CA PHE A 155 -4.23 -7.67 4.13
C PHE A 155 -4.10 -6.81 5.39
N VAL A 156 -2.87 -6.61 5.84
CA VAL A 156 -2.57 -5.78 7.01
C VAL A 156 -2.19 -4.38 6.54
N ALA A 157 -2.99 -3.40 6.91
CA ALA A 157 -2.75 -1.98 6.64
C ALA A 157 -3.29 -1.13 7.79
N ASP A 158 -2.82 0.11 7.88
CA ASP A 158 -3.44 1.09 8.75
C ASP A 158 -4.90 1.28 8.32
N THR A 159 -5.83 1.08 9.26
CA THR A 159 -7.26 1.15 8.97
C THR A 159 -7.95 2.14 9.89
N LEU A 160 -8.64 3.09 9.28
CA LEU A 160 -9.47 4.08 9.97
C LEU A 160 -10.92 3.60 9.98
N LEU A 161 -11.44 3.27 11.16
CA LEU A 161 -12.81 2.82 11.35
C LEU A 161 -13.59 3.85 12.18
N PRO A 162 -14.81 4.21 11.79
CA PRO A 162 -15.70 4.99 12.64
C PRO A 162 -16.17 4.12 13.81
N ASP A 163 -16.20 4.67 15.02
CA ASP A 163 -16.83 4.02 16.15
C ASP A 163 -18.36 4.16 16.04
N THR A 164 -18.95 3.28 15.24
CA THR A 164 -20.38 3.28 14.96
C THR A 164 -21.19 2.80 16.16
N PHE A 165 -20.63 1.97 17.02
CA PHE A 165 -21.31 1.50 18.22
C PHE A 165 -21.49 2.65 19.21
N GLU A 166 -20.42 3.31 19.61
CA GLU A 166 -20.48 4.42 20.55
C GLU A 166 -21.30 5.59 19.99
N GLY A 167 -21.15 5.89 18.70
CA GLY A 167 -21.96 6.91 18.02
C GLY A 167 -23.44 6.62 18.08
N SER A 168 -23.86 5.40 17.76
CA SER A 168 -25.27 4.96 17.82
C SER A 168 -25.78 4.94 19.26
N TYR A 169 -25.00 4.43 20.19
CA TYR A 169 -25.35 4.41 21.61
C TYR A 169 -25.63 5.83 22.15
N ARG A 170 -24.75 6.78 21.87
CA ARG A 170 -24.94 8.19 22.28
C ARG A 170 -26.18 8.82 21.66
N ALA A 171 -26.43 8.55 20.37
CA ALA A 171 -27.63 9.06 19.69
C ALA A 171 -28.91 8.55 20.35
N VAL A 172 -29.02 7.23 20.55
CA VAL A 172 -30.20 6.63 21.19
C VAL A 172 -30.36 7.14 22.63
N ARG A 173 -29.28 7.19 23.41
CA ARG A 173 -29.29 7.71 24.77
C ARG A 173 -29.77 9.17 24.84
N HIS A 174 -29.47 9.97 23.83
CA HIS A 174 -29.95 11.35 23.75
C HIS A 174 -31.45 11.42 23.54
N LEU A 175 -32.01 10.50 22.73
CA LEU A 175 -33.44 10.47 22.41
C LEU A 175 -34.33 9.96 23.54
N ILE A 176 -33.78 9.14 24.46
CA ILE A 176 -34.55 8.55 25.57
C ILE A 176 -34.43 9.35 26.91
N LYS A 177 -33.75 10.47 26.89
CA LYS A 177 -33.72 11.46 27.98
C LYS A 177 -34.82 12.48 27.83
#